data_2547cf5aabe76891b4f991a12f0645d7
#
_entry.id   2547cf5aabe76891b4f991a12f0645d7
#
_cell.length_a   1.000
_cell.length_b   1.000
_cell.length_c   1.000
_cell.angle_alpha   90.00
_cell.angle_beta   90.00
_cell.angle_gamma   90.00
#
_symmetry.space_group_name_H-M   'P 1'
#
loop_
_entity.id
_entity.type
_entity.pdbx_description
1 polymer ?
#
loop_
_entity_poly.entity_id
_entity_poly.type
_entity_poly.pdbx_seq_one_letter_code
_entity_poly.pdbx_strand_id
1 'polypeptide(L)'
;MSSNNKYNNLNKADLETLESFKILISNIKSLKDKNWGCPWQKVQSHLSLIPFLHEESREFTDAIYEKNANNICEELGDLLLQIMLHAEIGYEKKEFELNDVIKNLNNKIINRHPYICLLYTSDAADE
;
A
#
# COMPACT_ATOMS: atom_id res chain seq x y z
N MET A 1 -14.52 23.01 10.89
CA MET A 1 -13.39 22.63 10.02
C MET A 1 -13.86 21.84 8.82
N SER A 2 -14.29 22.55 7.82
CA SER A 2 -14.77 21.93 6.59
C SER A 2 -13.69 21.14 5.87
N SER A 3 -12.42 21.56 6.01
CA SER A 3 -11.30 20.87 5.39
C SER A 3 -11.19 19.42 5.81
N ASN A 4 -11.68 19.09 7.01
CA ASN A 4 -11.61 17.72 7.51
C ASN A 4 -12.73 16.84 6.98
N ASN A 5 -13.79 17.45 6.49
CA ASN A 5 -15.00 16.70 6.14
C ASN A 5 -14.81 15.77 4.96
N LYS A 6 -14.00 16.16 3.98
CA LYS A 6 -13.78 15.30 2.82
C LYS A 6 -12.99 14.03 3.12
N TYR A 7 -12.31 14.02 4.26
CA TYR A 7 -11.58 12.84 4.72
C TYR A 7 -12.28 12.17 5.90
N ASN A 8 -13.36 12.77 6.42
CA ASN A 8 -14.08 12.24 7.57
C ASN A 8 -15.26 11.36 7.18
N ASN A 9 -15.40 11.05 5.90
CA ASN A 9 -16.44 10.12 5.43
C ASN A 9 -16.07 8.66 5.66
N LEU A 10 -14.98 8.43 6.39
CA LEU A 10 -14.56 7.07 6.72
C LEU A 10 -15.49 6.48 7.77
N ASN A 11 -15.99 5.30 7.49
CA ASN A 11 -16.81 4.58 8.44
C ASN A 11 -15.95 3.80 9.44
N LYS A 12 -16.60 3.10 10.37
CA LYS A 12 -15.90 2.33 11.40
C LYS A 12 -14.98 1.28 10.79
N ALA A 13 -15.41 0.60 9.73
CA ALA A 13 -14.60 -0.41 9.05
C ALA A 13 -13.33 0.20 8.44
N ASP A 14 -13.45 1.39 7.86
CA ASP A 14 -12.31 2.11 7.31
C ASP A 14 -11.30 2.49 8.39
N LEU A 15 -11.80 2.92 9.56
CA LEU A 15 -10.93 3.27 10.69
C LEU A 15 -10.20 2.04 11.22
N GLU A 16 -10.87 0.91 11.27
CA GLU A 16 -10.25 -0.37 11.65
C GLU A 16 -9.17 -0.77 10.64
N THR A 17 -9.41 -0.54 9.36
CA THR A 17 -8.43 -0.81 8.31
C THR A 17 -7.17 0.04 8.50
N LEU A 18 -7.33 1.32 8.84
CA LEU A 18 -6.19 2.20 9.12
C LEU A 18 -5.35 1.68 10.30
N GLU A 19 -6.00 1.20 11.35
CA GLU A 19 -5.29 0.60 12.48
C GLU A 19 -4.52 -0.66 12.08
N SER A 20 -5.14 -1.53 11.29
CA SER A 20 -4.48 -2.72 10.76
C SER A 20 -3.29 -2.36 9.89
N PHE A 21 -3.41 -1.29 9.10
CA PHE A 21 -2.32 -0.83 8.24
C PHE A 21 -1.14 -0.29 9.05
N LYS A 22 -1.41 0.40 10.14
CA LYS A 22 -0.36 0.84 11.08
C LYS A 22 0.45 -0.36 11.59
N ILE A 23 -0.24 -1.42 11.97
CA ILE A 23 0.40 -2.65 12.42
C ILE A 23 1.24 -3.27 11.32
N LEU A 24 0.72 -3.29 10.10
CA LEU A 24 1.46 -3.82 8.94
C LEU A 24 2.75 -3.04 8.71
N ILE A 25 2.70 -1.71 8.74
CA ILE A 25 3.89 -0.88 8.58
C ILE A 25 4.94 -1.24 9.62
N SER A 26 4.52 -1.38 10.87
CA SER A 26 5.41 -1.76 11.96
C SER A 26 6.02 -3.15 11.74
N ASN A 27 5.21 -4.10 11.29
CA ASN A 27 5.68 -5.46 11.01
C ASN A 27 6.73 -5.49 9.90
N ILE A 28 6.52 -4.70 8.84
CA ILE A 28 7.49 -4.62 7.73
C ILE A 28 8.83 -4.07 8.23
N LYS A 29 8.79 -3.00 9.02
CA LYS A 29 10.00 -2.43 9.59
C LYS A 29 10.73 -3.43 10.48
N SER A 30 9.99 -4.22 11.24
CA SER A 30 10.57 -5.27 12.09
C SER A 30 11.23 -6.37 11.27
N LEU A 31 10.60 -6.78 10.16
CA LEU A 31 11.17 -7.81 9.27
C LEU A 31 12.54 -7.38 8.71
N LYS A 32 12.70 -6.11 8.43
CA LYS A 32 13.92 -5.58 7.82
C LYS A 32 14.89 -4.98 8.83
N ASP A 33 14.59 -5.05 10.11
CA ASP A 33 15.47 -4.53 11.15
C ASP A 33 16.84 -5.22 11.10
N LYS A 34 17.91 -4.43 11.17
CA LYS A 34 19.28 -4.95 11.04
C LYS A 34 19.67 -5.91 12.14
N ASN A 35 19.12 -5.74 13.34
CA ASN A 35 19.50 -6.52 14.51
C ASN A 35 18.56 -7.70 14.77
N TRP A 36 17.25 -7.49 14.56
CA TRP A 36 16.21 -8.45 14.96
C TRP A 36 15.46 -9.05 13.78
N GLY A 37 15.59 -8.46 12.61
CA GLY A 37 14.78 -8.81 11.47
C GLY A 37 15.08 -10.18 10.89
N CYS A 38 14.25 -10.58 9.95
CA CYS A 38 14.43 -11.81 9.21
C CYS A 38 15.71 -11.76 8.37
N PRO A 39 16.66 -12.69 8.55
CA PRO A 39 17.92 -12.67 7.80
C PRO A 39 17.72 -12.62 6.29
N TRP A 40 16.69 -13.28 5.78
CA TRP A 40 16.39 -13.29 4.35
C TRP A 40 15.88 -11.93 3.88
N GLN A 41 14.97 -11.32 4.64
CA GLN A 41 14.38 -10.04 4.27
C GLN A 41 15.38 -8.88 4.33
N LYS A 42 16.30 -8.94 5.28
CA LYS A 42 17.28 -7.86 5.47
C LYS A 42 18.18 -7.63 4.26
N VAL A 43 18.41 -8.66 3.47
CA VAL A 43 19.36 -8.59 2.36
C VAL A 43 18.70 -8.44 0.99
N GLN A 44 17.39 -8.38 0.95
CA GLN A 44 16.68 -8.23 -0.32
C GLN A 44 16.86 -6.84 -0.92
N SER A 45 16.85 -6.79 -2.25
CA SER A 45 16.89 -5.56 -3.03
C SER A 45 15.69 -5.52 -3.97
N HIS A 46 15.49 -4.39 -4.64
CA HIS A 46 14.46 -4.30 -5.68
C HIS A 46 14.66 -5.41 -6.71
N LEU A 47 15.89 -5.62 -7.15
CA LEU A 47 16.19 -6.65 -8.15
C LEU A 47 15.96 -8.06 -7.64
N SER A 48 16.38 -8.37 -6.43
CA SER A 48 16.25 -9.73 -5.89
C SER A 48 14.80 -10.13 -5.66
N LEU A 49 13.92 -9.15 -5.48
CA LEU A 49 12.49 -9.41 -5.26
C LEU A 49 11.68 -9.55 -6.55
N ILE A 50 12.25 -9.24 -7.72
CA ILE A 50 11.51 -9.32 -9.00
C ILE A 50 10.89 -10.70 -9.23
N PRO A 51 11.61 -11.82 -9.08
CA PRO A 51 10.99 -13.13 -9.31
C PRO A 51 9.81 -13.40 -8.38
N PHE A 52 9.89 -12.93 -7.13
CA PHE A 52 8.81 -13.11 -6.16
C PHE A 52 7.59 -12.29 -6.52
N LEU A 53 7.79 -11.08 -7.03
CA LEU A 53 6.68 -10.26 -7.50
C LEU A 53 5.93 -10.95 -8.65
N HIS A 54 6.65 -11.52 -9.60
CA HIS A 54 6.04 -12.26 -10.70
C HIS A 54 5.27 -13.49 -10.19
N GLU A 55 5.85 -14.22 -9.27
CA GLU A 55 5.21 -15.39 -8.69
C GLU A 55 3.92 -15.02 -7.95
N GLU A 56 3.98 -14.00 -7.10
CA GLU A 56 2.80 -13.56 -6.34
C GLU A 56 1.71 -13.02 -7.26
N SER A 57 2.08 -12.32 -8.32
CA SER A 57 1.11 -11.86 -9.32
C SER A 57 0.42 -13.03 -10.01
N ARG A 58 1.16 -14.08 -10.35
CA ARG A 58 0.61 -15.27 -10.98
C ARG A 58 -0.34 -16.00 -10.02
N GLU A 59 0.06 -16.15 -8.77
CA GLU A 59 -0.77 -16.81 -7.77
C GLU A 59 -2.08 -16.06 -7.57
N PHE A 60 -2.03 -14.72 -7.58
CA PHE A 60 -3.23 -13.89 -7.48
C PHE A 60 -4.15 -14.10 -8.68
N THR A 61 -3.60 -14.11 -9.90
CA THR A 61 -4.42 -14.35 -11.10
C THR A 61 -5.02 -15.74 -11.09
N ASP A 62 -4.27 -16.75 -10.65
CA ASP A 62 -4.80 -18.11 -10.51
C ASP A 62 -5.97 -18.15 -9.53
N ALA A 63 -5.84 -17.46 -8.40
CA ALA A 63 -6.91 -17.37 -7.41
C ALA A 63 -8.19 -16.74 -7.98
N ILE A 64 -8.04 -15.71 -8.82
CA ILE A 64 -9.19 -15.09 -9.51
C ILE A 64 -9.89 -16.10 -10.42
N TYR A 65 -9.13 -16.86 -11.22
CA TYR A 65 -9.70 -17.86 -12.11
C TYR A 65 -10.39 -18.98 -11.34
N GLU A 66 -9.88 -19.34 -10.19
CA GLU A 66 -10.48 -20.35 -9.32
C GLU A 66 -11.74 -19.86 -8.60
N LYS A 67 -11.98 -18.56 -8.61
CA LYS A 67 -13.17 -17.92 -8.01
C LYS A 67 -13.33 -18.19 -6.51
N ASN A 68 -12.23 -18.34 -5.81
CA ASN A 68 -12.23 -18.57 -4.37
C ASN A 68 -11.89 -17.28 -3.65
N ALA A 69 -12.89 -16.69 -2.99
CA ALA A 69 -12.72 -15.38 -2.33
C ALA A 69 -11.65 -15.39 -1.24
N ASN A 70 -11.53 -16.48 -0.50
CA ASN A 70 -10.51 -16.58 0.56
C ASN A 70 -9.10 -16.57 -0.02
N ASN A 71 -8.90 -17.30 -1.13
CA ASN A 71 -7.60 -17.33 -1.80
C ASN A 71 -7.28 -15.98 -2.44
N ILE A 72 -8.27 -15.33 -3.04
CA ILE A 72 -8.08 -13.97 -3.61
C ILE A 72 -7.62 -13.02 -2.52
N CYS A 73 -8.27 -13.05 -1.37
CA CYS A 73 -7.91 -12.20 -0.23
C CYS A 73 -6.48 -12.47 0.24
N GLU A 74 -6.11 -13.74 0.37
CA GLU A 74 -4.76 -14.14 0.80
C GLU A 74 -3.70 -13.68 -0.19
N GLU A 75 -3.91 -13.91 -1.48
CA GLU A 75 -2.94 -13.56 -2.51
C GLU A 75 -2.84 -12.03 -2.71
N LEU A 76 -3.90 -11.28 -2.45
CA LEU A 76 -3.81 -9.82 -2.39
C LEU A 76 -2.88 -9.38 -1.27
N GLY A 77 -2.93 -10.05 -0.13
CA GLY A 77 -2.02 -9.79 0.97
C GLY A 77 -0.57 -10.02 0.59
N ASP A 78 -0.30 -11.10 -0.14
CA ASP A 78 1.05 -11.41 -0.59
C ASP A 78 1.58 -10.38 -1.59
N LEU A 79 0.72 -9.85 -2.47
CA LEU A 79 1.08 -8.73 -3.34
C LEU A 79 1.36 -7.46 -2.55
N LEU A 80 0.52 -7.17 -1.56
CA LEU A 80 0.72 -6.01 -0.70
C LEU A 80 2.05 -6.11 0.05
N LEU A 81 2.42 -7.32 0.49
CA LEU A 81 3.72 -7.54 1.10
C LEU A 81 4.85 -7.12 0.17
N GLN A 82 4.79 -7.50 -1.11
CA GLN A 82 5.83 -7.12 -2.07
C GLN A 82 5.92 -5.58 -2.20
N ILE A 83 4.78 -4.92 -2.27
CA ILE A 83 4.75 -3.45 -2.34
C ILE A 83 5.42 -2.84 -1.09
N MET A 84 5.05 -3.33 0.09
CA MET A 84 5.58 -2.81 1.35
C MET A 84 7.08 -3.05 1.49
N LEU A 85 7.57 -4.21 1.05
CA LEU A 85 9.00 -4.51 1.06
C LEU A 85 9.79 -3.56 0.16
N HIS A 86 9.28 -3.30 -1.04
CA HIS A 86 9.92 -2.35 -1.96
C HIS A 86 9.93 -0.94 -1.39
N ALA A 87 8.83 -0.53 -0.75
CA ALA A 87 8.76 0.79 -0.12
C ALA A 87 9.81 0.93 1.00
N GLU A 88 10.00 -0.13 1.78
CA GLU A 88 11.01 -0.10 2.83
C GLU A 88 12.44 -0.08 2.26
N ILE A 89 12.68 -0.77 1.16
CA ILE A 89 13.96 -0.70 0.44
C ILE A 89 14.22 0.74 -0.02
N GLY A 90 13.21 1.39 -0.60
CA GLY A 90 13.32 2.79 -1.01
C GLY A 90 13.67 3.71 0.15
N TYR A 91 13.05 3.50 1.30
CA TYR A 91 13.34 4.24 2.51
C TYR A 91 14.79 4.02 2.98
N GLU A 92 15.24 2.77 3.01
CA GLU A 92 16.61 2.44 3.41
C GLU A 92 17.66 3.11 2.51
N LYS A 93 17.35 3.20 1.21
CA LYS A 93 18.24 3.83 0.22
C LYS A 93 18.11 5.35 0.20
N LYS A 94 17.18 5.90 0.98
CA LYS A 94 16.89 7.34 1.03
C LYS A 94 16.45 7.90 -0.33
N GLU A 95 15.72 7.07 -1.09
CA GLU A 95 15.21 7.45 -2.40
C GLU A 95 13.74 7.90 -2.34
N PHE A 96 12.93 7.21 -1.57
CA PHE A 96 11.51 7.54 -1.36
C PHE A 96 10.97 6.75 -0.17
N GLU A 97 9.78 7.12 0.29
CA GLU A 97 9.08 6.45 1.38
C GLU A 97 7.72 5.96 0.92
N LEU A 98 7.11 5.09 1.70
CA LEU A 98 5.75 4.61 1.44
C LEU A 98 4.77 5.77 1.25
N ASN A 99 4.92 6.83 2.04
CA ASN A 99 4.07 8.01 1.92
C ASN A 99 4.15 8.64 0.52
N ASP A 100 5.34 8.66 -0.08
CA ASP A 100 5.51 9.18 -1.44
C ASP A 100 4.79 8.31 -2.46
N VAL A 101 4.85 6.99 -2.29
CA VAL A 101 4.15 6.04 -3.16
C VAL A 101 2.65 6.33 -3.13
N ILE A 102 2.10 6.49 -1.92
CA ILE A 102 0.66 6.73 -1.73
C ILE A 102 0.25 8.09 -2.30
N LYS A 103 1.00 9.14 -2.00
CA LYS A 103 0.71 10.48 -2.51
C LYS A 103 0.73 10.53 -4.03
N ASN A 104 1.73 9.91 -4.64
CA ASN A 104 1.83 9.86 -6.09
C ASN A 104 0.63 9.15 -6.71
N LEU A 105 0.19 8.06 -6.10
CA LEU A 105 -0.99 7.34 -6.56
C LEU A 105 -2.25 8.21 -6.44
N ASN A 106 -2.44 8.86 -5.29
CA ASN A 106 -3.57 9.74 -5.07
C ASN A 106 -3.62 10.85 -6.12
N ASN A 107 -2.48 11.47 -6.40
CA ASN A 107 -2.39 12.53 -7.41
C ASN A 107 -2.73 12.01 -8.81
N LYS A 108 -2.27 10.83 -9.16
CA LYS A 108 -2.62 10.21 -10.44
C LYS A 108 -4.12 9.96 -10.56
N ILE A 109 -4.73 9.44 -9.52
CA ILE A 109 -6.18 9.17 -9.52
C ILE A 109 -6.96 10.47 -9.73
N ILE A 110 -6.61 11.51 -8.98
CA ILE A 110 -7.27 12.80 -9.08
C ILE A 110 -7.09 13.40 -10.47
N ASN A 111 -5.87 13.38 -11.00
CA ASN A 111 -5.58 13.98 -12.31
C ASN A 111 -6.22 13.24 -13.48
N ARG A 112 -6.33 11.92 -13.39
CA ARG A 112 -6.92 11.10 -14.46
C ARG A 112 -8.45 11.02 -14.38
N HIS A 113 -9.03 11.49 -13.28
CA HIS A 113 -10.47 11.45 -13.04
C HIS A 113 -10.96 12.83 -12.62
N PRO A 114 -10.99 13.81 -13.56
CA PRO A 114 -11.36 15.19 -13.22
C PRO A 114 -12.73 15.34 -12.56
N TYR A 115 -13.67 14.46 -12.89
CA TYR A 115 -15.01 14.48 -12.30
C TYR A 115 -14.97 14.16 -10.79
N ILE A 116 -14.07 13.31 -10.35
CA ILE A 116 -13.83 13.02 -8.92
C ILE A 116 -13.11 14.21 -8.29
N CYS A 117 -12.13 14.75 -8.99
CA CYS A 117 -11.34 15.89 -8.54
C CYS A 117 -12.21 17.12 -8.30
N LEU A 118 -13.27 17.31 -9.11
CA LEU A 118 -14.18 18.46 -8.95
C LEU A 118 -14.85 18.48 -7.57
N LEU A 119 -15.19 17.31 -7.02
CA LEU A 119 -15.78 17.23 -5.68
C LEU A 119 -14.79 17.71 -4.62
N TYR A 120 -13.54 17.30 -4.72
CA TYR A 120 -12.51 17.73 -3.79
C TYR A 120 -12.19 19.21 -3.96
N THR A 121 -12.16 19.67 -5.21
CA THR A 121 -11.91 21.07 -5.52
C THR A 121 -13.00 21.97 -4.96
N SER A 122 -14.27 21.56 -5.08
CA SER A 122 -15.39 22.28 -4.49
C SER A 122 -15.25 22.41 -2.99
N ASP A 123 -14.93 21.32 -2.31
CA ASP A 123 -14.73 21.34 -0.86
C ASP A 123 -13.58 22.26 -0.47
N ALA A 124 -12.49 22.22 -1.21
CA ALA A 124 -11.34 23.07 -0.96
C ALA A 124 -11.66 24.54 -1.23
N ALA A 125 -12.48 24.83 -2.25
CA ALA A 125 -12.86 26.20 -2.60
C ALA A 125 -13.77 26.84 -1.55
N ASP A 126 -14.56 26.03 -0.87
CA ASP A 126 -15.47 26.50 0.18
C ASP A 126 -14.75 26.90 1.47
N GLU A 127 -13.50 26.56 1.56
CA GLU A 127 -12.64 26.88 2.70
C GLU A 127 -11.92 28.22 2.48
#